data_b9bb4100648cd128068075c289c728b2
#
_entry.id   b9bb4100648cd128068075c289c728b2
#
_cell.length_a   1.000
_cell.length_b   1.000
_cell.length_c   1.000
_cell.angle_alpha   90.00
_cell.angle_beta   90.00
_cell.angle_gamma   90.00
#
_symmetry.space_group_name_H-M   'P 1'
#
loop_
_entity.id
_entity.type
_entity.pdbx_description
1 polymer ?
#
loop_
_entity_poly.entity_id
_entity_poly.type
_entity_poly.pdbx_seq_one_letter_code
_entity_poly.pdbx_strand_id
1 'polypeptide(L)'
;IERLDARATQVFAPVAAPRDKQRDRHRPLPGDSKAVGQWRERMGTDEAKQIYKQRAASIECTNAQLRNRGLQRFNVRGLVKARAVLLWHALAHNLKRMMALNFAFSA
;
A
#
# COMPACT_ATOMS: atom_id res chain seq x y z
N ILE A 1 -12.43 -1.58 4.09
CA ILE A 1 -12.04 -2.84 4.76
C ILE A 1 -13.02 -3.95 4.40
N GLU A 2 -14.33 -3.77 4.62
CA GLU A 2 -15.37 -4.77 4.33
C GLU A 2 -15.32 -5.31 2.90
N ARG A 3 -15.20 -4.43 1.90
CA ARG A 3 -15.12 -4.82 0.48
C ARG A 3 -13.88 -5.66 0.15
N LEU A 4 -12.79 -5.46 0.87
CA LEU A 4 -11.55 -6.22 0.70
C LEU A 4 -11.61 -7.56 1.45
N ASP A 5 -12.21 -7.55 2.64
CA ASP A 5 -12.45 -8.78 3.41
C ASP A 5 -13.33 -9.76 2.63
N ALA A 6 -14.38 -9.27 1.97
CA ALA A 6 -15.23 -10.07 1.09
C ALA A 6 -14.47 -10.72 -0.09
N ARG A 7 -13.29 -10.21 -0.43
CA ARG A 7 -12.38 -10.77 -1.44
C ARG A 7 -11.23 -11.60 -0.84
N ALA A 8 -11.36 -12.01 0.42
CA ALA A 8 -10.30 -12.68 1.18
C ALA A 8 -8.96 -11.93 1.24
N THR A 9 -9.01 -10.59 1.17
CA THR A 9 -7.84 -9.72 1.22
C THR A 9 -7.67 -9.13 2.60
N GLN A 10 -6.57 -9.44 3.27
CA GLN A 10 -6.24 -8.87 4.57
C GLN A 10 -5.67 -7.45 4.41
N VAL A 11 -6.19 -6.52 5.20
CA VAL A 11 -5.74 -5.12 5.20
C VAL A 11 -4.77 -4.89 6.35
N PHE A 12 -3.61 -4.31 6.05
CA PHE A 12 -2.62 -3.82 7.00
C PHE A 12 -2.50 -2.30 6.87
N ALA A 13 -3.34 -1.59 7.59
CA ALA A 13 -3.39 -0.13 7.60
C ALA A 13 -3.54 0.38 9.04
N PRO A 14 -2.95 1.55 9.37
CA PRO A 14 -3.00 2.04 10.74
C PRO A 14 -4.42 2.36 11.17
N VAL A 15 -4.74 2.02 12.41
CA VAL A 15 -5.99 2.41 13.06
C VAL A 15 -5.83 3.84 13.57
N ALA A 16 -6.78 4.70 13.25
CA ALA A 16 -6.76 6.09 13.71
C ALA A 16 -6.73 6.18 15.24
N ALA A 17 -5.98 7.14 15.76
CA ALA A 17 -5.96 7.39 17.19
C ALA A 17 -7.36 7.87 17.66
N PRO A 18 -7.89 7.28 18.74
CA PRO A 18 -9.17 7.72 19.28
C PRO A 18 -9.05 9.13 19.88
N ARG A 19 -10.16 9.85 19.94
CA ARG A 19 -10.21 11.14 20.62
C ARG A 19 -9.96 11.00 22.13
N ASP A 20 -10.42 9.91 22.70
CA ASP A 20 -10.15 9.54 24.10
C ASP A 20 -8.83 8.74 24.15
N LYS A 21 -7.81 9.32 24.77
CA LYS A 21 -6.46 8.72 24.91
C LYS A 21 -6.44 7.44 25.77
N GLN A 22 -7.44 7.22 26.61
CA GLN A 22 -7.52 6.03 27.46
C GLN A 22 -8.10 4.83 26.73
N ARG A 23 -8.69 5.04 25.57
CA ARG A 23 -9.32 3.98 24.81
C ARG A 23 -8.32 3.23 23.95
N ASP A 24 -8.35 1.90 24.05
CA ASP A 24 -7.56 1.05 23.17
C ASP A 24 -8.14 1.05 21.75
N ARG A 25 -7.42 1.63 20.78
CA ARG A 25 -7.79 1.69 19.37
C ARG A 25 -7.89 0.32 18.68
N HIS A 26 -7.24 -0.70 19.24
CA HIS A 26 -7.20 -2.06 18.68
C HIS A 26 -8.32 -2.95 19.18
N ARG A 27 -9.20 -2.46 20.02
CA ARG A 27 -10.42 -3.16 20.42
C ARG A 27 -11.58 -2.83 19.49
N PRO A 28 -12.37 -3.85 19.08
CA PRO A 28 -13.58 -3.61 18.29
C PRO A 28 -14.55 -2.68 19.00
N LEU A 29 -15.23 -1.86 18.21
CA LEU A 29 -16.30 -0.98 18.70
C LEU A 29 -17.65 -1.66 18.58
N PRO A 30 -18.64 -1.29 19.41
CA PRO A 30 -19.99 -1.85 19.33
C PRO A 30 -20.67 -1.67 17.97
N GLY A 31 -20.30 -0.62 17.21
CA GLY A 31 -20.84 -0.35 15.88
C GLY A 31 -20.00 -0.89 14.72
N ASP A 32 -18.87 -1.56 15.00
CA ASP A 32 -18.02 -2.09 13.95
C ASP A 32 -18.64 -3.37 13.34
N SER A 33 -18.47 -3.52 12.02
CA SER A 33 -18.73 -4.80 11.38
C SER A 33 -17.70 -5.84 11.80
N LYS A 34 -17.96 -7.12 11.57
CA LYS A 34 -17.02 -8.21 11.85
C LYS A 34 -15.66 -7.98 11.20
N ALA A 35 -15.65 -7.57 9.93
CA ALA A 35 -14.42 -7.30 9.18
C ALA A 35 -13.60 -6.15 9.78
N VAL A 36 -14.26 -5.07 10.20
CA VAL A 36 -13.61 -3.92 10.84
C VAL A 36 -13.07 -4.30 12.23
N GLY A 37 -13.82 -5.03 13.02
CA GLY A 37 -13.38 -5.53 14.32
C GLY A 37 -12.13 -6.41 14.21
N GLN A 38 -12.12 -7.35 13.29
CA GLN A 38 -10.95 -8.21 13.02
C GLN A 38 -9.75 -7.42 12.54
N TRP A 39 -9.94 -6.40 11.71
CA TRP A 39 -8.86 -5.50 11.29
C TRP A 39 -8.24 -4.75 12.48
N ARG A 40 -9.07 -4.22 13.40
CA ARG A 40 -8.57 -3.54 14.60
C ARG A 40 -7.72 -4.46 15.47
N GLU A 41 -8.21 -5.66 15.73
CA GLU A 41 -7.48 -6.68 16.51
C GLU A 41 -6.17 -7.08 15.82
N ARG A 42 -6.20 -7.31 14.51
CA ARG A 42 -5.03 -7.67 13.71
C ARG A 42 -3.93 -6.61 13.83
N MET A 43 -4.30 -5.33 13.70
CA MET A 43 -3.32 -4.23 13.76
C MET A 43 -2.73 -4.01 15.17
N GLY A 44 -3.30 -4.60 16.21
CA GLY A 44 -2.75 -4.64 17.57
C GLY A 44 -1.65 -5.69 17.76
N THR A 45 -1.49 -6.64 16.83
CA THR A 45 -0.48 -7.71 16.93
C THR A 45 0.91 -7.20 16.50
N ASP A 46 1.96 -7.79 17.09
CA ASP A 46 3.34 -7.44 16.71
C ASP A 46 3.68 -7.86 15.27
N GLU A 47 3.12 -8.98 14.81
CA GLU A 47 3.26 -9.45 13.44
C GLU A 47 2.73 -8.41 12.44
N ALA A 48 1.54 -7.87 12.65
CA ALA A 48 0.97 -6.84 11.79
C ALA A 48 1.79 -5.55 11.80
N LYS A 49 2.34 -5.17 12.94
CA LYS A 49 3.25 -4.02 13.06
C LYS A 49 4.54 -4.21 12.25
N GLN A 50 5.12 -5.40 12.26
CA GLN A 50 6.31 -5.72 11.47
C GLN A 50 6.00 -5.68 9.95
N ILE A 51 4.90 -6.28 9.53
CA ILE A 51 4.44 -6.23 8.13
C ILE A 51 4.24 -4.78 7.69
N TYR A 52 3.61 -3.96 8.52
CA TYR A 52 3.37 -2.55 8.20
C TYR A 52 4.66 -1.72 8.10
N LYS A 53 5.67 -2.01 8.92
CA LYS A 53 6.99 -1.35 8.82
C LYS A 53 7.66 -1.57 7.46
N GLN A 54 7.51 -2.73 6.87
CA GLN A 54 8.10 -3.05 5.56
C GLN A 54 7.53 -2.19 4.42
N ARG A 55 6.34 -1.61 4.60
CA ARG A 55 5.69 -0.75 3.62
C ARG A 55 6.54 0.44 3.21
N ALA A 56 7.11 1.16 4.19
CA ALA A 56 7.92 2.34 3.93
C ALA A 56 9.14 1.99 3.06
N ALA A 57 9.89 0.97 3.44
CA ALA A 57 11.06 0.51 2.68
C ALA A 57 10.71 0.12 1.24
N SER A 58 9.60 -0.59 1.02
CA SER A 58 9.17 -1.00 -0.32
C SER A 58 8.80 0.19 -1.21
N ILE A 59 8.05 1.15 -0.67
CA ILE A 59 7.63 2.34 -1.41
C ILE A 59 8.81 3.27 -1.68
N GLU A 60 9.66 3.50 -0.70
CA GLU A 60 10.86 4.35 -0.84
C GLU A 60 11.84 3.78 -1.88
N CYS A 61 12.05 2.48 -1.88
CA CYS A 61 12.86 1.81 -2.88
C CYS A 61 12.29 2.00 -4.30
N THR A 62 10.99 1.80 -4.49
CA THR A 62 10.32 1.99 -5.78
C THR A 62 10.41 3.45 -6.23
N ASN A 63 10.16 4.40 -5.34
CA ASN A 63 10.25 5.82 -5.65
C ASN A 63 11.69 6.24 -6.02
N ALA A 64 12.69 5.74 -5.31
CA ALA A 64 14.09 5.98 -5.64
C ALA A 64 14.45 5.42 -7.03
N GLN A 65 14.01 4.23 -7.36
CA GLN A 65 14.23 3.63 -8.67
C GLN A 65 13.56 4.41 -9.80
N LEU A 66 12.32 4.89 -9.59
CA LEU A 66 11.63 5.73 -10.57
C LEU A 66 12.37 7.07 -10.80
N ARG A 67 12.83 7.70 -9.71
CA ARG A 67 13.66 8.92 -9.79
C ARG A 67 14.96 8.70 -10.55
N ASN A 68 15.67 7.62 -10.27
CA ASN A 68 16.91 7.27 -10.95
C ASN A 68 16.71 6.99 -12.43
N ARG A 69 15.48 6.64 -12.84
CA ARG A 69 15.09 6.42 -14.24
C ARG A 69 14.46 7.66 -14.89
N GLY A 70 14.56 8.81 -14.27
CA GLY A 70 14.18 10.11 -14.83
C GLY A 70 12.84 10.68 -14.37
N LEU A 71 12.06 9.98 -13.53
CA LEU A 71 10.83 10.53 -12.97
C LEU A 71 11.14 11.43 -11.77
N GLN A 72 11.71 12.61 -12.04
CA GLN A 72 12.01 13.61 -11.00
C GLN A 72 10.93 14.68 -10.90
N ARG A 73 10.32 15.02 -12.03
CA ARG A 73 9.22 15.98 -12.14
C ARG A 73 8.39 15.69 -13.38
N PHE A 74 7.16 16.16 -13.39
CA PHE A 74 6.33 16.09 -14.59
C PHE A 74 6.68 17.23 -15.56
N ASN A 75 6.99 16.89 -16.80
CA ASN A 75 7.24 17.85 -17.89
C ASN A 75 5.95 18.21 -18.66
N VAL A 76 4.81 17.83 -18.14
CA VAL A 76 3.48 18.02 -18.74
C VAL A 76 2.57 18.73 -17.77
N ARG A 77 1.56 19.42 -18.30
CA ARG A 77 0.52 20.08 -17.49
C ARG A 77 -0.79 19.30 -17.54
N GLY A 78 -1.52 19.35 -16.45
CA GLY A 78 -2.83 18.73 -16.31
C GLY A 78 -2.79 17.30 -15.78
N LEU A 79 -3.83 16.95 -15.04
CA LEU A 79 -3.93 15.67 -14.34
C LEU A 79 -3.90 14.47 -15.29
N VAL A 80 -4.58 14.56 -16.44
CA VAL A 80 -4.65 13.47 -17.43
C VAL A 80 -3.28 13.13 -17.99
N LYS A 81 -2.51 14.15 -18.39
CA LYS A 81 -1.15 13.97 -18.93
C LYS A 81 -0.18 13.50 -17.84
N ALA A 82 -0.25 14.05 -16.64
CA ALA A 82 0.58 13.64 -15.51
C ALA A 82 0.31 12.17 -15.15
N ARG A 83 -0.95 11.74 -15.15
CA ARG A 83 -1.33 10.34 -14.93
C ARG A 83 -0.76 9.43 -16.01
N ALA A 84 -0.82 9.84 -17.28
CA ALA A 84 -0.25 9.06 -18.38
C ALA A 84 1.27 8.87 -18.23
N VAL A 85 2.01 9.93 -17.89
CA VAL A 85 3.45 9.87 -17.63
C VAL A 85 3.76 8.91 -16.48
N LEU A 86 3.04 9.00 -15.37
CA LEU A 86 3.21 8.12 -14.22
C LEU A 86 2.96 6.66 -14.58
N LEU A 87 1.91 6.38 -15.33
CA LEU A 87 1.59 5.01 -15.77
C LEU A 87 2.65 4.42 -16.69
N TRP A 88 3.22 5.21 -17.60
CA TRP A 88 4.34 4.77 -18.44
C TRP A 88 5.58 4.44 -17.61
N HIS A 89 5.93 5.26 -16.63
CA HIS A 89 7.04 4.97 -15.72
C HIS A 89 6.78 3.72 -14.87
N ALA A 90 5.55 3.53 -14.37
CA ALA A 90 5.16 2.35 -13.62
C ALA A 90 5.26 1.08 -14.48
N LEU A 91 4.79 1.12 -15.74
CA LEU A 91 4.92 0.02 -16.68
C LEU A 91 6.38 -0.35 -16.95
N ALA A 92 7.21 0.64 -17.25
CA ALA A 92 8.64 0.43 -17.49
C ALA A 92 9.36 -0.14 -16.24
N HIS A 93 8.99 0.34 -15.05
CA HIS A 93 9.50 -0.18 -13.79
C HIS A 93 9.14 -1.66 -13.61
N ASN A 94 7.88 -2.00 -13.81
CA ASN A 94 7.40 -3.37 -13.67
C ASN A 94 8.08 -4.33 -14.66
N LEU A 95 8.20 -3.93 -15.92
CA LEU A 95 8.90 -4.71 -16.94
C LEU A 95 10.37 -4.96 -16.56
N LYS A 96 11.07 -3.92 -16.11
CA LYS A 96 12.46 -4.09 -15.62
C LYS A 96 12.56 -5.02 -14.43
N ARG A 97 11.62 -4.94 -13.49
CA ARG A 97 11.58 -5.85 -12.34
C ARG A 97 11.32 -7.28 -12.78
N MET A 98 10.41 -7.51 -13.70
CA MET A 98 10.14 -8.82 -14.26
C MET A 98 11.38 -9.42 -14.93
N MET A 99 12.08 -8.63 -15.73
CA MET A 99 13.35 -9.05 -16.36
C MET A 99 14.42 -9.40 -15.32
N ALA A 100 14.59 -8.56 -14.29
CA ALA A 100 15.57 -8.78 -13.21
C ALA A 100 15.27 -10.04 -12.38
N LEU A 101 13.99 -10.41 -12.27
CA LEU A 101 13.55 -11.62 -11.58
C LEU A 101 13.45 -12.84 -12.48
N ASN A 102 13.90 -12.75 -13.74
CA ASN A 102 13.85 -13.81 -14.74
C ASN A 102 12.44 -14.39 -14.96
N PHE A 103 11.41 -13.57 -14.90
CA PHE A 103 10.08 -14.01 -15.31
C PHE A 103 10.06 -14.25 -16.80
N ALA A 104 9.74 -15.47 -17.19
CA ALA A 104 9.49 -15.78 -18.59
C ALA A 104 8.10 -15.29 -18.99
N PHE A 105 8.03 -14.55 -20.08
CA PHE A 105 6.75 -14.29 -20.73
C PHE A 105 6.37 -15.57 -21.50
N SER A 106 5.37 -16.30 -21.01
CA SER A 106 4.79 -17.38 -21.79
C SER A 106 4.03 -16.76 -22.96
N ALA A 107 4.39 -17.20 -24.13
CA ALA A 107 3.71 -16.81 -25.37
C ALA A 107 2.27 -17.35 -25.42
#